data_fca05049f2b05f2dea0c74e7398bd2db
#
_entry.id   fca05049f2b05f2dea0c74e7398bd2db
#
_cell.length_a   1.000
_cell.length_b   1.000
_cell.length_c   1.000
_cell.angle_alpha   90.00
_cell.angle_beta   90.00
_cell.angle_gamma   90.00
#
_symmetry.space_group_name_H-M   'P 1'
#
loop_
_entity.id
_entity.type
_entity.pdbx_description
1 polymer ?
#
loop_
_entity_poly.entity_id
_entity_poly.type
_entity_poly.pdbx_seq_one_letter_code
_entity_poly.pdbx_strand_id
1 'polypeptide(L)'
;MPLTLTDLFDKMPDAFIPEKAGDMDAVIQFKLSGEEASDWVVIIKDGGCKVEKGEHEDPTMTLAADSQDYKDIVTGAVNPMNAFMQGKVKLQGNLNLAMKFADIFKLG
;
A
#
# COMPACT_ATOMS: atom_id res chain seq x y z
N MET A 1 22.36 -1.54 2.09
CA MET A 1 21.42 -2.50 2.69
C MET A 1 20.12 -2.44 1.92
N PRO A 2 19.60 -3.56 1.42
CA PRO A 2 18.30 -3.52 0.77
C PRO A 2 17.20 -3.23 1.78
N LEU A 3 16.20 -2.47 1.36
CA LEU A 3 15.04 -2.21 2.19
C LEU A 3 14.19 -3.47 2.31
N THR A 4 13.71 -3.74 3.51
CA THR A 4 12.75 -4.82 3.73
C THR A 4 11.33 -4.27 3.67
N LEU A 5 10.34 -5.16 3.55
CA LEU A 5 8.94 -4.73 3.62
C LEU A 5 8.63 -4.09 4.97
N THR A 6 9.18 -4.64 6.05
CA THR A 6 8.99 -4.05 7.38
C THR A 6 9.47 -2.61 7.41
N ASP A 7 10.64 -2.33 6.83
CA ASP A 7 11.16 -0.97 6.76
C ASP A 7 10.22 -0.04 6.00
N LEU A 8 9.69 -0.51 4.88
CA LEU A 8 8.80 0.30 4.05
C LEU A 8 7.49 0.60 4.76
N PHE A 9 6.90 -0.40 5.40
CA PHE A 9 5.64 -0.20 6.13
C PHE A 9 5.84 0.64 7.39
N ASP A 10 6.97 0.49 8.08
CA ASP A 10 7.27 1.31 9.25
C ASP A 10 7.39 2.79 8.90
N LYS A 11 7.82 3.09 7.69
CA LYS A 11 7.97 4.48 7.22
C LYS A 11 6.69 5.06 6.62
N MET A 12 5.69 4.25 6.34
CA MET A 12 4.46 4.71 5.72
C MET A 12 3.76 5.84 6.49
N PRO A 13 3.60 5.74 7.82
CA PRO A 13 2.96 6.83 8.55
C PRO A 13 3.69 8.17 8.39
N ASP A 14 5.02 8.14 8.30
CA ASP A 14 5.82 9.36 8.10
C ASP A 14 5.70 9.91 6.68
N ALA A 15 5.44 9.03 5.71
CA ALA A 15 5.27 9.42 4.31
C ALA A 15 3.85 9.86 3.99
N PHE A 16 2.91 9.68 4.91
CA PHE A 16 1.51 10.01 4.72
C PHE A 16 1.31 11.52 4.61
N ILE A 17 0.48 11.94 3.64
CA ILE A 17 0.20 13.35 3.40
C ILE A 17 -1.26 13.63 3.78
N PRO A 18 -1.54 14.11 5.01
CA PRO A 18 -2.91 14.28 5.48
C PRO A 18 -3.74 15.23 4.63
N GLU A 19 -3.12 16.28 4.11
CA GLU A 19 -3.85 17.26 3.29
C GLU A 19 -4.43 16.64 2.02
N LYS A 20 -3.77 15.63 1.47
CA LYS A 20 -4.24 14.96 0.27
C LYS A 20 -5.25 13.86 0.57
N ALA A 21 -5.21 13.31 1.77
CA ALA A 21 -6.18 12.30 2.18
C ALA A 21 -7.53 12.92 2.53
N GLY A 22 -7.54 14.15 3.07
CA GLY A 22 -8.78 14.83 3.43
C GLY A 22 -9.60 14.02 4.42
N ASP A 23 -10.85 13.74 4.07
CA ASP A 23 -11.77 12.99 4.91
C ASP A 23 -11.73 11.48 4.64
N MET A 24 -10.69 10.98 3.99
CA MET A 24 -10.61 9.58 3.64
C MET A 24 -10.70 8.68 4.88
N ASP A 25 -11.57 7.68 4.79
CA ASP A 25 -11.73 6.64 5.81
C ASP A 25 -11.64 5.31 5.08
N ALA A 26 -10.48 4.68 5.14
CA ALA A 26 -10.22 3.50 4.33
C ALA A 26 -9.32 2.51 5.06
N VAL A 27 -9.55 1.23 4.77
CA VAL A 27 -8.71 0.14 5.24
C VAL A 27 -8.17 -0.59 4.02
N ILE A 28 -6.86 -0.64 3.89
CA ILE A 28 -6.21 -1.29 2.76
C ILE A 28 -5.49 -2.52 3.27
N GLN A 29 -5.88 -3.68 2.75
CA GLN A 29 -5.24 -4.95 3.07
C GLN A 29 -4.18 -5.24 2.02
N PHE A 30 -2.95 -5.47 2.48
CA PHE A 30 -1.86 -5.88 1.61
C PHE A 30 -1.60 -7.37 1.81
N LYS A 31 -1.65 -8.13 0.72
CA LYS A 31 -1.31 -9.56 0.72
C LYS A 31 -0.10 -9.73 -0.18
N LEU A 32 1.06 -9.83 0.44
CA LEU A 32 2.32 -9.89 -0.28
C LEU A 32 2.90 -11.30 -0.22
N SER A 33 3.35 -11.78 -1.37
CA SER A 33 3.92 -13.13 -1.52
C SER A 33 5.40 -13.04 -1.87
N GLY A 34 6.05 -14.19 -2.05
CA GLY A 34 7.45 -14.24 -2.42
C GLY A 34 8.38 -14.35 -1.24
N GLU A 35 9.59 -13.79 -1.36
CA GLU A 35 10.61 -13.93 -0.34
C GLU A 35 10.26 -13.29 0.99
N GLU A 36 9.51 -12.18 0.95
CA GLU A 36 9.08 -11.49 2.17
C GLU A 36 7.56 -11.57 2.30
N ALA A 37 7.00 -12.75 2.06
CA ALA A 37 5.56 -12.97 2.16
C ALA A 37 5.04 -12.51 3.51
N SER A 38 4.05 -11.61 3.49
CA SER A 38 3.47 -11.06 4.71
C SER A 38 2.18 -10.34 4.37
N ASP A 39 1.33 -10.20 5.39
CA ASP A 39 0.07 -9.48 5.27
C ASP A 39 0.16 -8.23 6.14
N TRP A 40 -0.27 -7.10 5.58
CA TRP A 40 -0.23 -5.80 6.25
C TRP A 40 -1.56 -5.08 6.07
N VAL A 41 -1.92 -4.26 7.03
CA VAL A 41 -3.13 -3.44 6.99
C VAL A 41 -2.73 -1.99 7.17
N VAL A 42 -3.20 -1.14 6.26
CA VAL A 42 -3.01 0.31 6.37
C VAL A 42 -4.38 0.94 6.62
N ILE A 43 -4.53 1.61 7.75
CA ILE A 43 -5.79 2.23 8.15
C ILE A 43 -5.63 3.74 8.07
N ILE A 44 -6.46 4.36 7.23
CA ILE A 44 -6.47 5.81 7.05
C ILE A 44 -7.78 6.34 7.60
N LYS A 45 -7.70 7.17 8.63
CA LYS A 45 -8.88 7.68 9.31
C LYS A 45 -8.54 8.96 10.06
N ASP A 46 -9.45 9.91 10.05
CA ASP A 46 -9.33 11.16 10.83
C ASP A 46 -8.03 11.91 10.57
N GLY A 47 -7.55 11.89 9.33
CA GLY A 47 -6.31 12.57 8.96
C GLY A 47 -5.06 11.86 9.43
N GLY A 48 -5.14 10.59 9.82
CA GLY A 48 -4.01 9.80 10.27
C GLY A 48 -3.83 8.53 9.47
N CYS A 49 -2.67 7.91 9.63
CA CYS A 49 -2.34 6.65 8.98
C CYS A 49 -1.73 5.71 10.00
N LYS A 50 -2.31 4.52 10.12
CA LYS A 50 -1.83 3.48 11.01
C LYS A 50 -1.51 2.24 10.21
N VAL A 51 -0.39 1.61 10.51
CA VAL A 51 0.04 0.39 9.84
C VAL A 51 0.10 -0.74 10.86
N GLU A 52 -0.52 -1.86 10.53
CA GLU A 52 -0.51 -3.05 11.38
C GLU A 52 -0.17 -4.26 10.53
N LYS A 53 0.45 -5.26 11.15
CA LYS A 53 0.71 -6.53 10.49
C LYS A 53 -0.46 -7.46 10.74
N GLY A 54 -0.90 -8.18 9.69
CA GLY A 54 -1.99 -9.14 9.80
C GLY A 54 -3.09 -8.91 8.80
N GLU A 55 -4.28 -9.47 9.07
CA GLU A 55 -5.44 -9.38 8.20
C GLU A 55 -6.57 -8.59 8.86
N HIS A 56 -7.31 -7.85 8.06
CA HIS A 56 -8.50 -7.13 8.47
C HIS A 56 -9.73 -7.86 7.92
N GLU A 57 -10.79 -7.93 8.71
CA GLU A 57 -12.00 -8.67 8.33
C GLU A 57 -12.75 -8.03 7.17
N ASP A 58 -12.75 -6.71 7.09
CA ASP A 58 -13.55 -5.99 6.11
C ASP A 58 -12.77 -4.82 5.50
N PRO A 59 -11.75 -5.11 4.69
CA PRO A 59 -10.97 -4.03 4.08
C PRO A 59 -11.75 -3.31 2.99
N THR A 60 -11.50 -2.01 2.85
CA THR A 60 -12.06 -1.22 1.77
C THR A 60 -11.49 -1.65 0.43
N MET A 61 -10.20 -2.00 0.44
CA MET A 61 -9.50 -2.47 -0.74
C MET A 61 -8.46 -3.51 -0.34
N THR A 62 -8.21 -4.47 -1.21
CA THR A 62 -7.14 -5.45 -1.04
C THR A 62 -6.16 -5.34 -2.20
N LEU A 63 -4.89 -5.26 -1.89
CA LEU A 63 -3.81 -5.24 -2.87
C LEU A 63 -2.98 -6.51 -2.69
N ALA A 64 -2.88 -7.31 -3.74
CA ALA A 64 -2.06 -8.52 -3.72
C ALA A 64 -0.95 -8.40 -4.76
N ALA A 65 0.28 -8.69 -4.34
CA ALA A 65 1.45 -8.60 -5.22
C ALA A 65 2.59 -9.43 -4.63
N ASP A 66 3.59 -9.71 -5.47
CA ASP A 66 4.85 -10.25 -4.98
C ASP A 66 5.58 -9.15 -4.20
N SER A 67 6.29 -9.53 -3.15
CA SER A 67 6.99 -8.58 -2.28
C SER A 67 7.99 -7.72 -3.06
N GLN A 68 8.71 -8.30 -4.02
CA GLN A 68 9.65 -7.53 -4.82
C GLN A 68 8.94 -6.54 -5.74
N ASP A 69 7.83 -6.95 -6.35
CA ASP A 69 7.03 -6.04 -7.19
C ASP A 69 6.51 -4.86 -6.38
N TYR A 70 6.05 -5.10 -5.17
CA TYR A 70 5.60 -4.04 -4.29
C TYR A 70 6.73 -3.07 -3.95
N LYS A 71 7.90 -3.59 -3.61
CA LYS A 71 9.07 -2.75 -3.34
C LYS A 71 9.44 -1.89 -4.53
N ASP A 72 9.40 -2.46 -5.73
CA ASP A 72 9.73 -1.73 -6.96
C ASP A 72 8.76 -0.57 -7.19
N ILE A 73 7.49 -0.76 -6.85
CA ILE A 73 6.49 0.28 -6.98
C ILE A 73 6.76 1.42 -5.98
N VAL A 74 6.94 1.10 -4.70
CA VAL A 74 7.07 2.13 -3.67
C VAL A 74 8.42 2.83 -3.70
N THR A 75 9.44 2.22 -4.30
CA THR A 75 10.74 2.86 -4.48
C THR A 75 10.85 3.63 -5.79
N GLY A 76 9.82 3.59 -6.63
CA GLY A 76 9.80 4.32 -7.88
C GLY A 76 10.44 3.61 -9.05
N ALA A 77 10.91 2.37 -8.87
CA ALA A 77 11.53 1.60 -9.95
C ALA A 77 10.51 1.17 -11.02
N VAL A 78 9.26 0.97 -10.62
CA VAL A 78 8.19 0.55 -11.53
C VAL A 78 6.98 1.45 -11.31
N ASN A 79 6.37 1.90 -12.41
CA ASN A 79 5.15 2.69 -12.33
C ASN A 79 3.98 1.81 -11.87
N PRO A 80 3.19 2.25 -10.84
CA PRO A 80 2.07 1.43 -10.32
C PRO A 80 1.06 1.04 -11.39
N MET A 81 0.76 1.95 -12.32
CA MET A 81 -0.20 1.67 -13.39
C MET A 81 0.31 0.58 -14.32
N ASN A 82 1.61 0.64 -14.68
CA ASN A 82 2.21 -0.38 -15.53
C ASN A 82 2.23 -1.73 -14.84
N ALA A 83 2.52 -1.76 -13.54
CA ALA A 83 2.52 -3.00 -12.77
C ALA A 83 1.12 -3.63 -12.76
N PHE A 84 0.09 -2.80 -12.58
CA PHE A 84 -1.29 -3.27 -12.60
C PHE A 84 -1.66 -3.85 -13.97
N MET A 85 -1.32 -3.14 -15.04
CA MET A 85 -1.63 -3.57 -16.41
C MET A 85 -0.91 -4.85 -16.79
N GLN A 86 0.26 -5.09 -16.24
CA GLN A 86 1.04 -6.31 -16.49
C GLN A 86 0.62 -7.48 -15.61
N GLY A 87 -0.35 -7.28 -14.71
CA GLY A 87 -0.82 -8.32 -13.82
C GLY A 87 0.08 -8.59 -12.62
N LYS A 88 1.05 -7.72 -12.37
CA LYS A 88 1.94 -7.86 -11.21
C LYS A 88 1.27 -7.48 -9.91
N VAL A 89 0.25 -6.66 -9.98
CA VAL A 89 -0.53 -6.21 -8.83
C VAL A 89 -1.98 -6.53 -9.10
N LYS A 90 -2.64 -7.16 -8.12
CA LYS A 90 -4.07 -7.46 -8.20
C LYS A 90 -4.80 -6.61 -7.17
N LEU A 91 -5.86 -5.97 -7.60
CA LEU A 91 -6.64 -5.08 -6.76
C LEU A 91 -8.07 -5.59 -6.68
N GLN A 92 -8.63 -5.56 -5.47
CA GLN A 92 -10.02 -5.91 -5.21
C GLN A 92 -10.64 -4.83 -4.34
N GLY A 93 -11.94 -4.58 -4.53
CA GLY A 93 -12.67 -3.58 -3.77
C GLY A 93 -12.73 -2.25 -4.49
N ASN A 94 -12.54 -1.16 -3.76
CA ASN A 94 -12.69 0.19 -4.32
C ASN A 94 -11.46 0.59 -5.12
N LEU A 95 -11.54 0.50 -6.44
CA LEU A 95 -10.43 0.83 -7.33
C LEU A 95 -10.10 2.32 -7.36
N ASN A 96 -11.05 3.19 -7.05
CA ASN A 96 -10.77 4.61 -6.93
C ASN A 96 -9.78 4.89 -5.80
N LEU A 97 -9.87 4.13 -4.73
CA LEU A 97 -8.94 4.22 -3.63
C LEU A 97 -7.51 3.86 -4.06
N ALA A 98 -7.38 2.87 -4.95
CA ALA A 98 -6.07 2.49 -5.47
C ALA A 98 -5.39 3.66 -6.20
N MET A 99 -6.16 4.42 -6.98
CA MET A 99 -5.63 5.58 -7.68
C MET A 99 -5.21 6.69 -6.72
N LYS A 100 -5.97 6.87 -5.64
CA LYS A 100 -5.65 7.88 -4.64
C LYS A 100 -4.51 7.47 -3.73
N PHE A 101 -4.29 6.18 -3.54
CA PHE A 101 -3.27 5.66 -2.63
C PHE A 101 -1.88 6.22 -2.93
N ALA A 102 -1.52 6.28 -4.21
CA ALA A 102 -0.22 6.80 -4.60
C ALA A 102 -0.07 8.30 -4.30
N ASP A 103 -1.18 9.04 -4.30
CA ASP A 103 -1.16 10.49 -4.07
C ASP A 103 -1.08 10.86 -2.59
N ILE A 104 -1.60 10.01 -1.70
CA ILE A 104 -1.64 10.32 -0.27
C ILE A 104 -0.36 9.95 0.47
N PHE A 105 0.58 9.31 -0.21
CA PHE A 105 1.88 8.99 0.35
C PHE A 105 2.98 9.58 -0.51
N LYS A 106 4.03 10.06 0.15
CA LYS A 106 5.21 10.52 -0.56
C LYS A 106 6.09 9.31 -0.86
N LEU A 107 5.93 8.75 -2.06
CA LEU A 107 6.64 7.56 -2.51
C LEU A 107 7.88 7.92 -3.33
N GLY A 108 8.95 7.22 -3.10
CA GLY A 108 10.21 7.38 -3.84
C GLY A 108 11.20 8.31 -3.23
#